data_e46e7782e2ce4b7682c7c4fdda131e6d
#
_entry.id   e46e7782e2ce4b7682c7c4fdda131e6d
#
_cell.length_a   1.000
_cell.length_b   1.000
_cell.length_c   1.000
_cell.angle_alpha   90.00
_cell.angle_beta   90.00
_cell.angle_gamma   90.00
#
_symmetry.space_group_name_H-M   'P 1'
#
loop_
_entity.id
_entity.type
_entity.pdbx_description
1 polymer ?
#
loop_
_entity_poly.entity_id
_entity_poly.type
_entity_poly.pdbx_seq_one_letter_code
_entity_poly.pdbx_strand_id
1 'polypeptide(L)'
;CLGVQAVGKVMAVLSGKGGTGKTTVCAGLALELAAQGCRVLCIDLDVGLRNLDIALGMAQVPALSFPDVSEGGASLLEAARHPGCEALSFLTAPVGRRPEELDQEAFARMMEVVRRTFDICLLDAPAGVGDGFRMAAQAASLELLVTGPDPGALRDGTRTGELLELMGKRDVRLVVNRVNPKLYSAMNLTVDDVMDMVGYPLLGLVPELSLIHI
;
A
#
# COMPACT_ATOMS: atom_id res chain seq x y z
N CYS A 1 -28.57 -3.67 21.81
CA CYS A 1 -27.94 -3.97 20.51
C CYS A 1 -26.46 -3.98 20.73
N LEU A 2 -25.85 -5.16 20.79
CA LEU A 2 -24.41 -5.33 20.70
C LEU A 2 -24.04 -5.04 19.24
N GLY A 3 -23.56 -3.83 18.97
CA GLY A 3 -23.00 -3.48 17.66
C GLY A 3 -21.80 -4.37 17.40
N VAL A 4 -21.89 -5.25 16.42
CA VAL A 4 -20.75 -5.91 15.84
C VAL A 4 -19.87 -4.79 15.26
N GLN A 5 -18.80 -4.43 15.96
CA GLN A 5 -17.79 -3.54 15.36
C GLN A 5 -17.27 -4.23 14.10
N ALA A 6 -17.47 -3.59 12.96
CA ALA A 6 -16.91 -4.08 11.72
C ALA A 6 -15.40 -4.19 11.90
N VAL A 7 -14.84 -5.36 11.61
CA VAL A 7 -13.39 -5.56 11.65
C VAL A 7 -12.75 -4.71 10.56
N GLY A 8 -11.80 -3.87 10.93
CA GLY A 8 -11.10 -3.00 9.99
C GLY A 8 -10.42 -3.77 8.87
N LYS A 9 -10.44 -3.21 7.66
CA LYS A 9 -9.82 -3.81 6.48
C LYS A 9 -8.34 -3.48 6.41
N VAL A 10 -7.51 -4.47 6.13
CA VAL A 10 -6.09 -4.29 5.84
C VAL A 10 -5.86 -4.51 4.35
N MET A 11 -5.28 -3.51 3.71
CA MET A 11 -4.99 -3.51 2.28
C MET A 11 -3.48 -3.42 2.07
N ALA A 12 -2.89 -4.35 1.34
CA ALA A 12 -1.50 -4.25 0.92
C ALA A 12 -1.42 -3.59 -0.46
N VAL A 13 -0.63 -2.53 -0.57
CA VAL A 13 -0.31 -1.88 -1.84
C VAL A 13 1.00 -2.46 -2.33
N LEU A 14 0.96 -3.19 -3.43
CA LEU A 14 2.00 -4.08 -3.92
C LEU A 14 2.40 -3.73 -5.35
N SER A 15 3.63 -4.02 -5.73
CA SER A 15 4.08 -3.95 -7.13
C SER A 15 5.26 -4.87 -7.37
N GLY A 16 5.32 -5.49 -8.54
CA GLY A 16 6.44 -6.35 -8.94
C GLY A 16 7.71 -5.56 -9.29
N LYS A 17 7.61 -4.26 -9.52
CA LYS A 17 8.72 -3.40 -9.99
C LYS A 17 8.75 -2.08 -9.24
N GLY A 18 9.96 -1.53 -9.06
CA GLY A 18 10.14 -0.17 -8.55
C GLY A 18 9.66 0.89 -9.55
N GLY A 19 9.25 2.04 -9.03
CA GLY A 19 8.87 3.18 -9.88
C GLY A 19 7.45 3.13 -10.47
N THR A 20 6.61 2.14 -10.15
CA THR A 20 5.21 2.08 -10.60
C THR A 20 4.31 3.15 -9.94
N GLY A 21 4.80 3.84 -8.91
CA GLY A 21 4.05 4.84 -8.14
C GLY A 21 3.17 4.26 -7.04
N LYS A 22 3.47 3.05 -6.57
CA LYS A 22 2.81 2.35 -5.48
C LYS A 22 2.61 3.23 -4.24
N THR A 23 3.68 3.85 -3.72
CA THR A 23 3.65 4.76 -2.56
C THR A 23 2.74 5.97 -2.81
N THR A 24 2.74 6.54 -4.02
CA THR A 24 1.84 7.66 -4.38
C THR A 24 0.38 7.22 -4.38
N VAL A 25 0.08 6.02 -4.91
CA VAL A 25 -1.27 5.45 -4.88
C VAL A 25 -1.69 5.17 -3.43
N CYS A 26 -0.79 4.61 -2.61
CA CYS A 26 -1.04 4.36 -1.19
C CYS A 26 -1.38 5.65 -0.44
N ALA A 27 -0.57 6.70 -0.58
CA ALA A 27 -0.77 7.99 0.07
C ALA A 27 -2.07 8.68 -0.40
N GLY A 28 -2.33 8.71 -1.71
CA GLY A 28 -3.54 9.30 -2.27
C GLY A 28 -4.81 8.61 -1.77
N LEU A 29 -4.81 7.28 -1.75
CA LEU A 29 -5.92 6.48 -1.25
C LEU A 29 -6.15 6.71 0.26
N ALA A 30 -5.07 6.79 1.04
CA ALA A 30 -5.14 7.05 2.46
C ALA A 30 -5.77 8.40 2.79
N LEU A 31 -5.32 9.45 2.11
CA LEU A 31 -5.83 10.80 2.30
C LEU A 31 -7.32 10.90 1.91
N GLU A 32 -7.71 10.29 0.80
CA GLU A 32 -9.10 10.28 0.34
C GLU A 32 -10.01 9.52 1.31
N LEU A 33 -9.63 8.33 1.75
CA LEU A 33 -10.41 7.54 2.71
C LEU A 33 -10.55 8.26 4.06
N ALA A 34 -9.50 8.91 4.52
CA ALA A 34 -9.53 9.70 5.75
C ALA A 34 -10.41 10.95 5.60
N ALA A 35 -10.38 11.61 4.43
CA ALA A 35 -11.27 12.74 4.12
C ALA A 35 -12.75 12.32 4.11
N GLN A 36 -13.04 11.07 3.77
CA GLN A 36 -14.38 10.48 3.85
C GLN A 36 -14.79 10.07 5.27
N GLY A 37 -13.95 10.31 6.28
CA GLY A 37 -14.23 10.06 7.69
C GLY A 37 -13.83 8.68 8.19
N CYS A 38 -13.14 7.86 7.40
CA CYS A 38 -12.56 6.60 7.87
C CYS A 38 -11.35 6.87 8.77
N ARG A 39 -11.22 6.12 9.86
CA ARG A 39 -9.98 6.08 10.65
C ARG A 39 -8.96 5.24 9.90
N VAL A 40 -7.95 5.89 9.34
CA VAL A 40 -6.94 5.25 8.48
C VAL A 40 -5.61 5.18 9.19
N LEU A 41 -4.94 4.02 9.09
CA LEU A 41 -3.54 3.86 9.44
C LEU A 41 -2.74 3.54 8.16
N CYS A 42 -1.68 4.28 7.92
CA CYS A 42 -0.66 3.93 6.93
C CYS A 42 0.58 3.37 7.61
N ILE A 43 1.12 2.27 7.08
CA ILE A 43 2.37 1.68 7.54
C ILE A 43 3.32 1.58 6.35
N ASP A 44 4.49 2.23 6.45
CA ASP A 44 5.57 2.07 5.50
C ASP A 44 6.37 0.81 5.83
N LEU A 45 6.36 -0.17 4.95
CA LEU A 45 7.13 -1.42 5.08
C LEU A 45 8.42 -1.42 4.24
N ASP A 46 8.72 -0.31 3.52
CA ASP A 46 9.94 -0.17 2.74
C ASP A 46 11.12 0.26 3.62
N VAL A 47 11.75 -0.70 4.26
CA VAL A 47 12.90 -0.50 5.16
C VAL A 47 14.08 0.19 4.46
N GLY A 48 14.15 0.10 3.12
CA GLY A 48 15.25 0.68 2.34
C GLY A 48 15.08 2.16 2.00
N LEU A 49 13.90 2.56 1.54
CA LEU A 49 13.69 3.87 0.93
C LEU A 49 12.86 4.85 1.78
N ARG A 50 11.88 4.37 2.55
CA ARG A 50 11.06 5.22 3.43
C ARG A 50 10.51 6.47 2.73
N ASN A 51 9.61 6.29 1.79
CA ASN A 51 9.09 7.39 0.98
C ASN A 51 7.62 7.75 1.30
N LEU A 52 6.94 6.98 2.15
CA LEU A 52 5.52 7.18 2.41
C LEU A 52 5.28 8.46 3.22
N ASP A 53 6.16 8.82 4.14
CA ASP A 53 6.12 10.09 4.88
C ASP A 53 6.19 11.31 3.95
N ILE A 54 7.06 11.26 2.94
CA ILE A 54 7.18 12.31 1.91
C ILE A 54 5.88 12.39 1.10
N ALA A 55 5.36 11.23 0.65
CA ALA A 55 4.14 11.18 -0.16
C ALA A 55 2.89 11.66 0.61
N LEU A 56 2.85 11.46 1.92
CA LEU A 56 1.81 11.96 2.82
C LEU A 56 2.00 13.44 3.24
N GLY A 57 3.12 14.08 2.88
CA GLY A 57 3.44 15.43 3.37
C GLY A 57 3.85 15.46 4.85
N MET A 58 4.27 14.32 5.42
CA MET A 58 4.61 14.13 6.83
C MET A 58 6.13 14.06 7.09
N ALA A 59 6.99 14.36 6.12
CA ALA A 59 8.45 14.21 6.22
C ALA A 59 9.10 14.96 7.41
N GLN A 60 8.44 15.99 7.93
CA GLN A 60 8.90 16.76 9.09
C GLN A 60 8.18 16.36 10.40
N VAL A 61 7.26 15.41 10.35
CA VAL A 61 6.51 14.94 11.52
C VAL A 61 7.27 13.78 12.15
N PRO A 62 7.65 13.86 13.43
CA PRO A 62 8.24 12.73 14.14
C PRO A 62 7.25 11.55 14.14
N ALA A 63 7.68 10.39 13.67
CA ALA A 63 6.85 9.20 13.61
C ALA A 63 7.60 8.00 14.20
N LEU A 64 6.86 7.18 14.96
CA LEU A 64 7.34 5.88 15.43
C LEU A 64 7.48 4.93 14.23
N SER A 65 8.47 4.06 14.30
CA SER A 65 8.55 2.96 13.35
C SER A 65 7.58 1.83 13.75
N PHE A 66 7.12 1.05 12.77
CA PHE A 66 6.20 -0.04 13.08
C PHE A 66 6.82 -1.11 14.02
N PRO A 67 8.15 -1.41 14.01
CA PRO A 67 8.74 -2.30 15.01
C PRO A 67 8.74 -1.71 16.44
N ASP A 68 8.86 -0.38 16.61
CA ASP A 68 8.74 0.21 17.94
C ASP A 68 7.40 -0.13 18.59
N VAL A 69 6.34 -0.18 17.79
CA VAL A 69 5.00 -0.55 18.25
C VAL A 69 4.83 -2.05 18.35
N SER A 70 5.23 -2.83 17.33
CA SER A 70 4.99 -4.27 17.29
C SER A 70 5.79 -5.03 18.35
N GLU A 71 6.98 -4.56 18.68
CA GLU A 71 7.87 -5.14 19.69
C GLU A 71 7.57 -4.62 21.12
N GLY A 72 6.57 -3.78 21.29
CA GLY A 72 6.07 -3.32 22.60
C GLY A 72 6.83 -2.14 23.20
N GLY A 73 7.66 -1.46 22.41
CA GLY A 73 8.38 -0.25 22.84
C GLY A 73 7.50 1.00 22.92
N ALA A 74 6.39 1.01 22.17
CA ALA A 74 5.43 2.12 22.14
C ALA A 74 4.00 1.62 21.90
N SER A 75 3.02 2.48 22.21
CA SER A 75 1.60 2.17 21.94
C SER A 75 1.22 2.49 20.49
N LEU A 76 0.34 1.69 19.90
CA LEU A 76 -0.26 1.98 18.59
C LEU A 76 -1.00 3.33 18.58
N LEU A 77 -1.53 3.78 19.72
CA LEU A 77 -2.22 5.07 19.85
C LEU A 77 -1.27 6.27 19.76
N GLU A 78 0.03 6.04 19.85
CA GLU A 78 1.09 7.05 19.68
C GLU A 78 1.55 7.18 18.22
N ALA A 79 0.92 6.45 17.29
CA ALA A 79 1.17 6.62 15.86
C ALA A 79 0.99 8.09 15.45
N ALA A 80 1.92 8.60 14.64
CA ALA A 80 1.90 9.99 14.21
C ALA A 80 0.61 10.33 13.44
N ARG A 81 -0.05 11.42 13.82
CA ARG A 81 -1.25 11.90 13.14
C ARG A 81 -0.88 12.89 12.04
N HIS A 82 -1.59 12.81 10.93
CA HIS A 82 -1.39 13.73 9.82
C HIS A 82 -1.85 15.15 10.21
N PRO A 83 -1.00 16.20 10.04
CA PRO A 83 -1.31 17.56 10.52
C PRO A 83 -2.57 18.18 9.92
N GLY A 84 -2.91 17.82 8.69
CA GLY A 84 -4.10 18.33 7.98
C GLY A 84 -5.28 17.35 7.95
N CYS A 85 -5.18 16.16 8.57
CA CYS A 85 -6.23 15.16 8.57
C CYS A 85 -6.15 14.25 9.81
N GLU A 86 -6.85 14.59 10.87
CA GLU A 86 -6.80 13.87 12.17
C GLU A 86 -7.20 12.38 12.07
N ALA A 87 -7.99 12.02 11.06
CA ALA A 87 -8.41 10.65 10.82
C ALA A 87 -7.30 9.75 10.24
N LEU A 88 -6.17 10.34 9.79
CA LEU A 88 -5.04 9.62 9.22
C LEU A 88 -3.89 9.52 10.21
N SER A 89 -3.48 8.29 10.51
CA SER A 89 -2.32 7.96 11.34
C SER A 89 -1.23 7.27 10.50
N PHE A 90 0.01 7.36 10.95
CA PHE A 90 1.16 6.86 10.21
C PHE A 90 2.20 6.21 11.12
N LEU A 91 2.74 5.07 10.68
CA LEU A 91 3.92 4.41 11.21
C LEU A 91 4.96 4.28 10.10
N THR A 92 6.20 4.67 10.39
CA THR A 92 7.30 4.62 9.41
C THR A 92 8.01 3.27 9.42
N ALA A 93 8.79 3.00 8.38
CA ALA A 93 9.76 1.92 8.39
C ALA A 93 10.93 2.24 9.34
N PRO A 94 11.58 1.22 9.94
CA PRO A 94 12.71 1.43 10.84
C PRO A 94 13.96 1.91 10.10
N VAL A 95 14.83 2.62 10.81
CA VAL A 95 16.16 3.01 10.32
C VAL A 95 17.20 2.01 10.83
N GLY A 96 18.12 1.58 9.95
CA GLY A 96 19.26 0.79 10.34
C GLY A 96 18.96 -0.69 10.68
N ARG A 97 17.73 -1.15 10.45
CA ARG A 97 17.36 -2.57 10.50
C ARG A 97 17.30 -3.18 9.11
N ARG A 98 17.50 -4.48 9.00
CA ARG A 98 17.28 -5.24 7.78
C ARG A 98 15.92 -5.94 7.83
N PRO A 99 15.30 -6.23 6.67
CA PRO A 99 14.01 -6.93 6.63
C PRO A 99 14.01 -8.27 7.39
N GLU A 100 15.14 -8.99 7.38
CA GLU A 100 15.30 -10.29 8.04
C GLU A 100 15.34 -10.18 9.58
N GLU A 101 15.56 -8.98 10.11
CA GLU A 101 15.63 -8.69 11.55
C GLU A 101 14.27 -8.34 12.15
N LEU A 102 13.22 -8.30 11.30
CA LEU A 102 11.86 -7.93 11.73
C LEU A 102 11.15 -9.14 12.33
N ASP A 103 10.57 -8.96 13.50
CA ASP A 103 9.74 -9.97 14.15
C ASP A 103 8.35 -10.03 13.46
N GLN A 104 8.19 -11.02 12.58
CA GLN A 104 6.95 -11.22 11.82
C GLN A 104 5.77 -11.62 12.70
N GLU A 105 6.03 -12.34 13.81
CA GLU A 105 4.97 -12.72 14.75
C GLU A 105 4.50 -11.51 15.56
N ALA A 106 5.43 -10.67 16.01
CA ALA A 106 5.09 -9.42 16.68
C ALA A 106 4.29 -8.48 15.74
N PHE A 107 4.69 -8.38 14.48
CA PHE A 107 3.94 -7.65 13.47
C PHE A 107 2.52 -8.22 13.29
N ALA A 108 2.37 -9.52 13.17
CA ALA A 108 1.06 -10.16 13.04
C ALA A 108 0.15 -9.87 14.25
N ARG A 109 0.70 -9.94 15.49
CA ARG A 109 -0.03 -9.56 16.71
C ARG A 109 -0.46 -8.10 16.70
N MET A 110 0.41 -7.19 16.28
CA MET A 110 0.08 -5.77 16.13
C MET A 110 -1.08 -5.57 15.13
N MET A 111 -1.06 -6.29 14.00
CA MET A 111 -2.11 -6.20 12.98
C MET A 111 -3.49 -6.64 13.49
N GLU A 112 -3.59 -7.54 14.47
CA GLU A 112 -4.85 -7.87 15.14
C GLU A 112 -5.41 -6.69 15.94
N VAL A 113 -4.52 -5.90 16.60
CA VAL A 113 -4.93 -4.67 17.30
C VAL A 113 -5.32 -3.60 16.29
N VAL A 114 -4.56 -3.46 15.20
CA VAL A 114 -4.85 -2.51 14.11
C VAL A 114 -6.26 -2.71 13.56
N ARG A 115 -6.66 -3.94 13.26
CA ARG A 115 -8.02 -4.27 12.75
C ARG A 115 -9.15 -3.89 13.69
N ARG A 116 -8.89 -3.77 15.00
CA ARG A 116 -9.89 -3.36 15.99
C ARG A 116 -9.91 -1.85 16.23
N THR A 117 -8.82 -1.17 15.88
CA THR A 117 -8.61 0.25 16.18
C THR A 117 -8.95 1.15 15.00
N PHE A 118 -8.61 0.72 13.78
CA PHE A 118 -8.78 1.48 12.55
C PHE A 118 -9.83 0.83 11.66
N ASP A 119 -10.50 1.65 10.85
CA ASP A 119 -11.47 1.17 9.86
C ASP A 119 -10.74 0.61 8.63
N ILE A 120 -9.61 1.24 8.28
CA ILE A 120 -8.76 0.85 7.16
C ILE A 120 -7.29 0.96 7.56
N CYS A 121 -6.49 -0.04 7.21
CA CYS A 121 -5.03 0.02 7.27
C CYS A 121 -4.45 -0.20 5.87
N LEU A 122 -3.57 0.68 5.43
CA LEU A 122 -2.83 0.59 4.17
C LEU A 122 -1.37 0.25 4.45
N LEU A 123 -0.88 -0.83 3.86
CA LEU A 123 0.50 -1.28 3.95
C LEU A 123 1.23 -0.94 2.65
N ASP A 124 2.15 0.03 2.67
CA ASP A 124 3.01 0.33 1.53
C ASP A 124 4.20 -0.64 1.54
N ALA A 125 4.14 -1.68 0.72
CA ALA A 125 5.18 -2.69 0.68
C ALA A 125 6.42 -2.21 -0.11
N PRO A 126 7.61 -2.75 0.11
CA PRO A 126 8.75 -2.52 -0.80
C PRO A 126 8.44 -3.03 -2.20
N ALA A 127 9.20 -2.53 -3.20
CA ALA A 127 9.11 -3.04 -4.55
C ALA A 127 9.68 -4.45 -4.66
N GLY A 128 9.14 -5.25 -5.58
CA GLY A 128 9.53 -6.65 -5.76
C GLY A 128 8.79 -7.61 -4.85
N VAL A 129 9.32 -8.82 -4.68
CA VAL A 129 8.63 -9.96 -4.06
C VAL A 129 9.37 -10.53 -2.83
N GLY A 130 10.18 -9.70 -2.17
CA GLY A 130 10.95 -10.05 -0.98
C GLY A 130 10.12 -10.18 0.30
N ASP A 131 10.80 -10.19 1.45
CA ASP A 131 10.17 -10.44 2.75
C ASP A 131 9.15 -9.36 3.15
N GLY A 132 9.45 -8.07 2.90
CA GLY A 132 8.49 -6.99 3.15
C GLY A 132 7.21 -7.11 2.31
N PHE A 133 7.31 -7.55 1.05
CA PHE A 133 6.16 -7.88 0.22
C PHE A 133 5.34 -9.02 0.83
N ARG A 134 6.01 -10.11 1.24
CA ARG A 134 5.35 -11.27 1.85
C ARG A 134 4.66 -10.91 3.15
N MET A 135 5.32 -10.12 3.99
CA MET A 135 4.76 -9.64 5.25
C MET A 135 3.51 -8.79 5.02
N ALA A 136 3.54 -7.87 4.06
CA ALA A 136 2.38 -7.06 3.68
C ALA A 136 1.22 -7.94 3.16
N ALA A 137 1.52 -8.82 2.22
CA ALA A 137 0.52 -9.70 1.64
C ALA A 137 -0.10 -10.65 2.69
N GLN A 138 0.69 -11.24 3.59
CA GLN A 138 0.17 -12.09 4.66
C GLN A 138 -0.79 -11.36 5.59
N ALA A 139 -0.48 -10.12 5.95
CA ALA A 139 -1.30 -9.32 6.83
C ALA A 139 -2.58 -8.77 6.18
N ALA A 140 -2.62 -8.65 4.87
CA ALA A 140 -3.73 -8.03 4.14
C ALA A 140 -4.88 -9.01 3.87
N SER A 141 -6.09 -8.45 3.78
CA SER A 141 -7.31 -9.12 3.29
C SER A 141 -7.68 -8.70 1.86
N LEU A 142 -7.03 -7.67 1.33
CA LEU A 142 -7.19 -7.16 -0.03
C LEU A 142 -5.81 -6.72 -0.53
N GLU A 143 -5.43 -7.16 -1.70
CA GLU A 143 -4.17 -6.81 -2.36
C GLU A 143 -4.44 -5.82 -3.51
N LEU A 144 -3.84 -4.64 -3.44
CA LEU A 144 -3.86 -3.64 -4.51
C LEU A 144 -2.56 -3.78 -5.32
N LEU A 145 -2.65 -4.42 -6.47
CA LEU A 145 -1.53 -4.60 -7.38
C LEU A 145 -1.37 -3.37 -8.28
N VAL A 146 -0.35 -2.55 -8.01
CA VAL A 146 -0.08 -1.33 -8.77
C VAL A 146 0.90 -1.63 -9.90
N THR A 147 0.52 -1.34 -11.12
CA THR A 147 1.37 -1.49 -12.31
C THR A 147 1.37 -0.20 -13.14
N GLY A 148 2.39 -0.06 -14.01
CA GLY A 148 2.42 0.94 -15.06
C GLY A 148 1.79 0.41 -16.36
N PRO A 149 1.62 1.29 -17.36
CA PRO A 149 1.03 0.91 -18.65
C PRO A 149 2.04 0.25 -19.61
N ASP A 150 3.32 0.24 -19.28
CA ASP A 150 4.35 -0.32 -20.16
C ASP A 150 4.36 -1.86 -20.10
N PRO A 151 4.71 -2.56 -21.22
CA PRO A 151 4.66 -4.01 -21.28
C PRO A 151 5.54 -4.73 -20.24
N GLY A 152 6.64 -4.09 -19.80
CA GLY A 152 7.50 -4.62 -18.75
C GLY A 152 6.79 -4.62 -17.39
N ALA A 153 6.16 -3.50 -17.04
CA ALA A 153 5.39 -3.38 -15.80
C ALA A 153 4.18 -4.33 -15.78
N LEU A 154 3.48 -4.49 -16.91
CA LEU A 154 2.36 -5.43 -17.02
C LEU A 154 2.83 -6.88 -16.80
N ARG A 155 3.94 -7.30 -17.42
CA ARG A 155 4.50 -8.63 -17.22
C ARG A 155 4.92 -8.87 -15.77
N ASP A 156 5.54 -7.87 -15.13
CA ASP A 156 5.89 -7.95 -13.72
C ASP A 156 4.64 -7.99 -12.82
N GLY A 157 3.57 -7.30 -13.23
CA GLY A 157 2.24 -7.38 -12.61
C GLY A 157 1.67 -8.79 -12.65
N THR A 158 1.66 -9.43 -13.83
CA THR A 158 1.20 -10.82 -13.99
C THR A 158 1.95 -11.77 -13.05
N ARG A 159 3.28 -11.72 -13.07
CA ARG A 159 4.12 -12.57 -12.20
C ARG A 159 3.86 -12.33 -10.70
N THR A 160 3.64 -11.08 -10.34
CA THR A 160 3.31 -10.73 -8.95
C THR A 160 1.96 -11.29 -8.55
N GLY A 161 0.97 -11.20 -9.43
CA GLY A 161 -0.35 -11.79 -9.21
C GLY A 161 -0.29 -13.30 -9.06
N GLU A 162 0.42 -14.01 -9.93
CA GLU A 162 0.64 -15.46 -9.82
C GLU A 162 1.26 -15.85 -8.46
N LEU A 163 2.22 -15.05 -7.97
CA LEU A 163 2.79 -15.27 -6.64
C LEU A 163 1.77 -15.08 -5.53
N LEU A 164 0.91 -14.06 -5.63
CA LEU A 164 -0.17 -13.83 -4.67
C LEU A 164 -1.16 -15.01 -4.65
N GLU A 165 -1.49 -15.58 -5.79
CA GLU A 165 -2.32 -16.79 -5.88
C GLU A 165 -1.65 -18.00 -5.19
N LEU A 166 -0.35 -18.19 -5.42
CA LEU A 166 0.42 -19.24 -4.73
C LEU A 166 0.46 -19.05 -3.21
N MET A 167 0.37 -17.79 -2.74
CA MET A 167 0.21 -17.46 -1.33
C MET A 167 -1.23 -17.60 -0.82
N GLY A 168 -2.16 -18.06 -1.66
CA GLY A 168 -3.57 -18.24 -1.32
C GLY A 168 -4.40 -16.95 -1.31
N LYS A 169 -3.88 -15.85 -1.89
CA LYS A 169 -4.59 -14.56 -1.99
C LYS A 169 -5.61 -14.60 -3.12
N ARG A 170 -6.85 -14.18 -2.83
CA ARG A 170 -7.98 -14.28 -3.77
C ARG A 170 -8.65 -12.95 -4.07
N ASP A 171 -8.46 -11.93 -3.23
CA ASP A 171 -9.02 -10.59 -3.46
C ASP A 171 -7.91 -9.64 -3.91
N VAL A 172 -7.40 -9.89 -5.11
CA VAL A 172 -6.40 -9.06 -5.77
C VAL A 172 -7.12 -8.10 -6.72
N ARG A 173 -6.79 -6.80 -6.64
CA ARG A 173 -7.34 -5.75 -7.50
C ARG A 173 -6.22 -5.01 -8.20
N LEU A 174 -6.40 -4.76 -9.49
CA LEU A 174 -5.44 -4.05 -10.31
C LEU A 174 -5.64 -2.54 -10.22
N VAL A 175 -4.56 -1.80 -10.03
CA VAL A 175 -4.50 -0.35 -10.20
C VAL A 175 -3.47 -0.04 -11.28
N VAL A 176 -3.91 0.57 -12.37
CA VAL A 176 -3.01 1.01 -13.44
C VAL A 176 -2.68 2.48 -13.23
N ASN A 177 -1.43 2.76 -12.92
CA ASN A 177 -0.94 4.10 -12.64
C ASN A 177 -0.23 4.70 -13.86
N ARG A 178 -0.13 6.02 -13.91
CA ARG A 178 0.51 6.80 -15.00
C ARG A 178 -0.15 6.54 -16.35
N VAL A 179 -1.46 6.46 -16.37
CA VAL A 179 -2.21 6.28 -17.61
C VAL A 179 -2.12 7.54 -18.45
N ASN A 180 -1.51 7.42 -19.61
CA ASN A 180 -1.44 8.50 -20.60
C ASN A 180 -2.28 8.09 -21.81
N PRO A 181 -3.42 8.78 -22.10
CA PRO A 181 -4.29 8.41 -23.21
C PRO A 181 -3.59 8.42 -24.58
N LYS A 182 -2.59 9.31 -24.77
CA LYS A 182 -1.82 9.35 -26.03
C LYS A 182 -0.93 8.10 -26.19
N LEU A 183 -0.34 7.61 -25.08
CA LEU A 183 0.48 6.41 -25.09
C LEU A 183 -0.38 5.18 -25.38
N TYR A 184 -1.54 5.05 -24.74
CA TYR A 184 -2.49 3.97 -24.99
C TYR A 184 -2.92 3.91 -26.46
N SER A 185 -3.30 5.07 -27.04
CA SER A 185 -3.64 5.16 -28.45
C SER A 185 -2.48 4.78 -29.38
N ALA A 186 -1.25 5.20 -29.05
CA ALA A 186 -0.07 4.88 -29.84
C ALA A 186 0.31 3.39 -29.79
N MET A 187 -0.02 2.71 -28.70
CA MET A 187 0.25 1.29 -28.49
C MET A 187 -0.91 0.38 -28.91
N ASN A 188 -2.03 0.95 -29.38
CA ASN A 188 -3.29 0.25 -29.61
C ASN A 188 -3.75 -0.59 -28.41
N LEU A 189 -3.46 -0.13 -27.19
CA LEU A 189 -3.86 -0.80 -25.96
C LEU A 189 -5.14 -0.17 -25.42
N THR A 190 -6.06 -1.02 -25.01
CA THR A 190 -7.23 -0.65 -24.22
C THR A 190 -7.03 -1.02 -22.75
N VAL A 191 -7.89 -0.51 -21.88
CA VAL A 191 -7.92 -0.91 -20.47
C VAL A 191 -8.26 -2.38 -20.33
N ASP A 192 -9.15 -2.89 -21.18
CA ASP A 192 -9.55 -4.31 -21.20
C ASP A 192 -8.35 -5.19 -21.56
N ASP A 193 -7.53 -4.80 -22.54
CA ASP A 193 -6.29 -5.51 -22.87
C ASP A 193 -5.35 -5.59 -21.67
N VAL A 194 -5.24 -4.52 -20.88
CA VAL A 194 -4.39 -4.53 -19.66
C VAL A 194 -4.95 -5.46 -18.60
N MET A 195 -6.27 -5.48 -18.41
CA MET A 195 -6.93 -6.42 -17.49
C MET A 195 -6.70 -7.87 -17.91
N ASP A 196 -6.87 -8.16 -19.20
CA ASP A 196 -6.66 -9.50 -19.76
C ASP A 196 -5.20 -9.94 -19.66
N MET A 197 -4.25 -9.02 -19.88
CA MET A 197 -2.80 -9.29 -19.76
C MET A 197 -2.37 -9.59 -18.34
N VAL A 198 -2.89 -8.86 -17.36
CA VAL A 198 -2.50 -9.03 -15.95
C VAL A 198 -3.33 -10.09 -15.26
N GLY A 199 -4.58 -10.31 -15.71
CA GLY A 199 -5.46 -11.37 -15.21
C GLY A 199 -6.23 -11.03 -13.94
N TYR A 200 -6.30 -9.72 -13.54
CA TYR A 200 -6.97 -9.31 -12.30
C TYR A 200 -7.99 -8.20 -12.54
N PRO A 201 -9.09 -8.19 -11.75
CA PRO A 201 -10.11 -7.14 -11.85
C PRO A 201 -9.53 -5.75 -11.60
N LEU A 202 -9.87 -4.80 -12.48
CA LEU A 202 -9.47 -3.42 -12.34
C LEU A 202 -10.23 -2.75 -11.18
N LEU A 203 -9.49 -2.12 -10.26
CA LEU A 203 -10.05 -1.21 -9.27
C LEU A 203 -10.12 0.22 -9.80
N GLY A 204 -9.08 0.66 -10.51
CA GLY A 204 -9.05 2.02 -11.04
C GLY A 204 -7.81 2.35 -11.86
N LEU A 205 -7.91 3.50 -12.53
CA LEU A 205 -6.85 4.09 -13.33
C LEU A 205 -6.41 5.40 -12.68
N VAL A 206 -5.10 5.59 -12.56
CA VAL A 206 -4.52 6.86 -12.09
C VAL A 206 -3.83 7.53 -13.27
N PRO A 207 -4.29 8.71 -13.70
CA PRO A 207 -3.70 9.40 -14.84
C PRO A 207 -2.27 9.87 -14.53
N GLU A 208 -1.46 9.99 -15.58
CA GLU A 208 -0.18 10.65 -15.48
C GLU A 208 -0.39 12.15 -15.33
N LEU A 209 0.04 12.71 -14.20
CA LEU A 209 -0.01 14.14 -13.93
C LEU A 209 1.23 14.81 -14.52
N SER A 210 1.05 15.65 -15.52
CA SER A 210 2.12 16.50 -16.05
C SER A 210 2.17 17.80 -15.27
N LEU A 211 3.31 18.08 -14.63
CA LEU A 211 3.55 19.37 -13.94
C LEU A 211 3.65 20.57 -14.91
N ILE A 212 3.54 20.34 -16.22
CA ILE A 212 3.69 21.40 -17.24
C ILE A 212 2.41 22.25 -17.39
N HIS A 213 1.32 21.92 -16.71
CA HIS A 213 0.04 22.62 -16.80
C HIS A 213 -0.41 23.34 -15.53
N ILE A 214 0.54 23.64 -14.62
CA ILE A 214 0.26 24.52 -13.47
C ILE A 214 0.89 25.89 -13.72
#